data_a0f8a5b41e7c05a57c7865079c1f9fb8
#
_entry.id   a0f8a5b41e7c05a57c7865079c1f9fb8
#
_cell.length_a   1.000
_cell.length_b   1.000
_cell.length_c   1.000
_cell.angle_alpha   90.00
_cell.angle_beta   90.00
_cell.angle_gamma   90.00
#
_symmetry.space_group_name_H-M   'P 1'
#
loop_
_entity.id
_entity.type
_entity.pdbx_description
1 polymer ?
#
loop_
_entity_poly.entity_id
_entity_poly.type
_entity_poly.pdbx_seq_one_letter_code
_entity_poly.pdbx_strand_id
1 'polypeptide(L)'
;MFKRGGIYAVNLAHSETSSQESCPCLVVSNNISNEYSSVVTIIPLSMVNLDRIYDFECFLPAAKSGLGVDAKISSHIIITIDKSSVVGERLGFLNKGLMEQVEKTLRLQLALE
;
A
#
# COMPACT_ATOMS: atom_id res chain seq x y z
N MET A 1 8.37 2.59 -13.42
CA MET A 1 7.69 1.29 -13.42
C MET A 1 7.24 0.88 -12.03
N PHE A 2 6.02 0.39 -11.92
CA PHE A 2 5.47 0.00 -10.61
C PHE A 2 5.95 -1.38 -10.23
N LYS A 3 6.39 -1.51 -8.99
CA LYS A 3 6.87 -2.80 -8.49
C LYS A 3 6.15 -3.18 -7.22
N ARG A 4 5.85 -4.45 -7.08
CA ARG A 4 5.29 -5.00 -5.86
C ARG A 4 6.22 -4.69 -4.69
N GLY A 5 5.67 -4.13 -3.64
CA GLY A 5 6.45 -3.69 -2.48
C GLY A 5 6.82 -2.22 -2.53
N GLY A 6 6.62 -1.56 -3.65
CA GLY A 6 6.87 -0.12 -3.74
C GLY A 6 5.75 0.68 -3.11
N ILE A 7 6.11 1.83 -2.56
CA ILE A 7 5.16 2.77 -1.97
C ILE A 7 5.11 3.99 -2.86
N TYR A 8 3.91 4.38 -3.27
CA TYR A 8 3.68 5.48 -4.19
C TYR A 8 2.58 6.38 -3.66
N ALA A 9 2.67 7.66 -3.98
CA ALA A 9 1.58 8.60 -3.71
C ALA A 9 0.47 8.37 -4.75
N VAL A 10 -0.75 8.19 -4.29
CA VAL A 10 -1.89 7.91 -5.15
C VAL A 10 -2.98 8.93 -4.90
N ASN A 11 -3.52 9.46 -5.97
CA ASN A 11 -4.65 10.36 -5.89
C ASN A 11 -5.95 9.56 -5.87
N LEU A 12 -6.59 9.48 -4.70
CA LEU A 12 -7.85 8.78 -4.54
C LEU A 12 -9.03 9.74 -4.70
N ALA A 13 -9.02 10.46 -5.79
CA ALA A 13 -9.89 11.61 -6.03
C ALA A 13 -11.39 11.28 -6.10
N HIS A 14 -11.75 10.02 -6.24
CA HIS A 14 -13.16 9.63 -6.26
C HIS A 14 -13.76 9.54 -4.88
N SER A 15 -12.97 9.77 -3.84
CA SER A 15 -13.52 9.88 -2.50
C SER A 15 -14.30 11.20 -2.43
N GLU A 16 -15.39 11.18 -1.70
CA GLU A 16 -16.27 12.35 -1.60
C GLU A 16 -15.64 13.52 -0.86
N THR A 17 -14.53 13.28 -0.20
CA THR A 17 -13.78 14.38 0.38
C THR A 17 -13.14 15.12 -0.79
N SER A 18 -13.35 16.40 -0.83
CA SER A 18 -12.78 17.26 -1.87
C SER A 18 -11.26 17.38 -1.76
N SER A 19 -10.66 16.59 -0.92
CA SER A 19 -9.22 16.60 -0.73
C SER A 19 -8.52 16.18 -2.02
N GLN A 20 -7.64 17.04 -2.50
CA GLN A 20 -6.79 16.75 -3.65
C GLN A 20 -5.50 16.07 -3.20
N GLU A 21 -5.39 15.76 -1.92
CA GLU A 21 -4.17 15.22 -1.37
C GLU A 21 -3.97 13.79 -1.78
N SER A 22 -2.74 13.46 -2.12
CA SER A 22 -2.35 12.10 -2.41
C SER A 22 -2.16 11.33 -1.11
N CYS A 23 -2.34 10.03 -1.20
CA CYS A 23 -2.20 9.13 -0.08
C CYS A 23 -1.08 8.13 -0.40
N PRO A 24 -0.13 7.87 0.52
CA PRO A 24 0.87 6.85 0.26
C PRO A 24 0.22 5.47 0.27
N CYS A 25 0.52 4.68 -0.74
CA CYS A 25 -0.09 3.37 -0.93
C CYS A 25 0.97 2.34 -1.31
N LEU A 26 0.78 1.12 -0.82
CA LEU A 26 1.68 0.02 -1.11
C LEU A 26 1.15 -0.78 -2.30
N VAL A 27 1.99 -1.01 -3.30
CA VAL A 27 1.62 -1.86 -4.43
C VAL A 27 1.76 -3.33 -4.01
N VAL A 28 0.67 -4.07 -4.11
CA VAL A 28 0.64 -5.49 -3.72
C VAL A 28 0.38 -6.43 -4.90
N SER A 29 -0.01 -5.91 -6.06
CA SER A 29 -0.20 -6.75 -7.24
C SER A 29 1.15 -7.26 -7.76
N ASN A 30 1.11 -8.40 -8.45
CA ASN A 30 2.33 -9.03 -8.93
C ASN A 30 2.96 -8.21 -10.06
N ASN A 31 4.26 -8.42 -10.26
CA ASN A 31 5.02 -7.58 -11.20
C ASN A 31 4.67 -7.82 -12.66
N ILE A 32 4.13 -8.97 -13.00
CA ILE A 32 3.67 -9.21 -14.37
C ILE A 32 2.46 -8.34 -14.65
N SER A 33 1.48 -8.36 -13.75
CA SER A 33 0.31 -7.52 -13.85
C SER A 33 0.69 -6.04 -13.81
N ASN A 34 1.63 -5.69 -12.94
CA ASN A 34 2.08 -4.29 -12.81
C ASN A 34 2.70 -3.76 -14.11
N GLU A 35 3.33 -4.64 -14.86
CA GLU A 35 3.97 -4.22 -16.13
C GLU A 35 2.95 -4.09 -17.26
N TYR A 36 2.05 -5.05 -17.40
CA TYR A 36 1.22 -5.16 -18.59
C TYR A 36 -0.21 -4.64 -18.45
N SER A 37 -0.70 -4.53 -17.21
CA SER A 37 -2.04 -4.03 -16.97
C SER A 37 -2.06 -2.50 -16.90
N SER A 38 -3.20 -1.90 -17.21
CA SER A 38 -3.39 -0.46 -17.05
C SER A 38 -3.68 -0.08 -15.60
N VAL A 39 -3.85 -1.08 -14.73
CA VAL A 39 -4.20 -0.87 -13.33
C VAL A 39 -3.18 -1.53 -12.41
N VAL A 40 -3.15 -1.09 -11.15
CA VAL A 40 -2.37 -1.72 -10.10
C VAL A 40 -3.25 -1.88 -8.87
N THR A 41 -2.95 -2.88 -8.06
CA THR A 41 -3.68 -3.11 -6.82
C THR A 41 -2.83 -2.60 -5.65
N ILE A 42 -3.45 -1.78 -4.82
CA ILE A 42 -2.74 -1.09 -3.73
C ILE A 42 -3.48 -1.25 -2.41
N ILE A 43 -2.75 -1.01 -1.33
CA ILE A 43 -3.30 -0.87 0.02
C ILE A 43 -2.87 0.51 0.52
N PRO A 44 -3.82 1.38 0.86
CA PRO A 44 -3.47 2.68 1.43
C PRO A 44 -2.80 2.52 2.80
N LEU A 45 -1.81 3.34 3.08
CA LEU A 45 -1.14 3.36 4.37
C LEU A 45 -1.87 4.32 5.29
N SER A 46 -1.97 3.96 6.57
CA SER A 46 -2.61 4.79 7.58
C SER A 46 -1.58 5.26 8.59
N MET A 47 -1.67 6.54 8.97
CA MET A 47 -0.81 7.12 9.99
C MET A 47 -1.55 7.33 11.31
N VAL A 48 -2.79 6.86 11.40
CA VAL A 48 -3.62 7.04 12.61
C VAL A 48 -3.87 5.69 13.27
N ASN A 49 -4.21 5.74 14.56
CA ASN A 49 -4.53 4.55 15.35
C ASN A 49 -3.40 3.51 15.35
N LEU A 50 -2.16 3.98 15.43
CA LEU A 50 -1.00 3.09 15.38
C LEU A 50 -0.77 2.33 16.68
N ASP A 51 -1.46 2.71 17.74
CA ASP A 51 -1.39 2.00 19.02
C ASP A 51 -2.18 0.70 19.01
N ARG A 52 -2.94 0.46 17.94
CA ARG A 52 -3.72 -0.77 17.80
C ARG A 52 -3.51 -1.36 16.41
N ILE A 53 -2.83 -2.50 16.37
CA ILE A 53 -2.53 -3.21 15.12
C ILE A 53 -3.31 -4.52 15.14
N TYR A 54 -4.29 -4.65 14.27
CA TYR A 54 -5.10 -5.87 14.16
C TYR A 54 -4.34 -6.95 13.40
N ASP A 55 -4.82 -8.18 13.48
CA ASP A 55 -4.16 -9.32 12.81
C ASP A 55 -4.08 -9.15 11.30
N PHE A 56 -5.01 -8.40 10.73
CA PHE A 56 -5.02 -8.11 9.28
C PHE A 56 -4.26 -6.83 8.95
N GLU A 57 -3.52 -6.30 9.90
CA GLU A 57 -2.71 -5.10 9.71
C GLU A 57 -1.24 -5.39 9.99
N CYS A 58 -0.38 -4.58 9.41
CA CYS A 58 1.06 -4.72 9.57
C CYS A 58 1.65 -3.36 9.91
N PHE A 59 2.39 -3.27 11.02
CA PHE A 59 3.04 -2.04 11.40
C PHE A 59 4.26 -1.78 10.51
N LEU A 60 4.41 -0.54 10.08
CA LEU A 60 5.51 -0.13 9.20
C LEU A 60 6.30 0.99 9.86
N PRO A 61 7.46 0.69 10.45
CA PRO A 61 8.27 1.72 11.10
C PRO A 61 8.80 2.76 10.12
N ALA A 62 8.92 3.99 10.57
CA ALA A 62 9.44 5.10 9.77
C ALA A 62 10.81 4.77 9.18
N ALA A 63 11.66 4.10 9.95
CA ALA A 63 13.01 3.78 9.51
C ALA A 63 13.06 2.82 8.33
N LYS A 64 11.97 2.10 8.06
CA LYS A 64 11.92 1.07 7.02
C LYS A 64 10.99 1.39 5.87
N SER A 65 10.23 2.47 5.98
CA SER A 65 9.24 2.80 4.95
C SER A 65 9.77 3.76 3.90
N GLY A 66 10.72 4.59 4.26
CA GLY A 66 11.15 5.70 3.42
C GLY A 66 10.24 6.92 3.55
N LEU A 67 9.22 6.85 4.40
CA LEU A 67 8.24 7.94 4.53
C LEU A 67 8.59 8.93 5.63
N GLY A 68 9.51 8.58 6.52
CA GLY A 68 9.89 9.43 7.64
C GLY A 68 8.92 9.43 8.80
N VAL A 69 7.84 8.68 8.71
CA VAL A 69 6.83 8.55 9.77
C VAL A 69 6.39 7.10 9.88
N ASP A 70 5.92 6.73 11.06
CA ASP A 70 5.36 5.40 11.26
C ASP A 70 3.99 5.32 10.58
N ALA A 71 3.66 4.13 10.09
CA ALA A 71 2.40 3.89 9.44
C ALA A 71 1.96 2.45 9.70
N LYS A 72 0.77 2.10 9.23
CA LYS A 72 0.34 0.70 9.21
C LYS A 72 -0.32 0.39 7.87
N ILE A 73 -0.21 -0.85 7.49
CA ILE A 73 -0.75 -1.38 6.24
C ILE A 73 -1.98 -2.20 6.62
N SER A 74 -3.15 -1.76 6.17
CA SER A 74 -4.42 -2.39 6.55
C SER A 74 -4.92 -3.26 5.41
N SER A 75 -4.63 -4.55 5.49
CA SER A 75 -4.88 -5.48 4.39
C SER A 75 -6.36 -5.76 4.12
N HIS A 76 -7.25 -5.22 4.92
CA HIS A 76 -8.68 -5.31 4.63
C HIS A 76 -9.14 -4.21 3.66
N ILE A 77 -8.26 -3.28 3.30
CA ILE A 77 -8.58 -2.23 2.35
C ILE A 77 -7.70 -2.44 1.11
N ILE A 78 -8.23 -3.13 0.13
CA ILE A 78 -7.52 -3.46 -1.11
C ILE A 78 -8.24 -2.76 -2.24
N ILE A 79 -7.51 -1.92 -2.97
CA ILE A 79 -8.11 -1.08 -4.01
C ILE A 79 -7.34 -1.27 -5.31
N THR A 80 -8.06 -1.44 -6.41
CA THR A 80 -7.45 -1.45 -7.74
C THR A 80 -7.65 -0.08 -8.36
N ILE A 81 -6.56 0.53 -8.78
CA ILE A 81 -6.57 1.88 -9.34
C ILE A 81 -5.93 1.90 -10.72
N ASP A 82 -6.29 2.93 -11.48
CA ASP A 82 -5.64 3.21 -12.74
C ASP A 82 -4.23 3.72 -12.48
N LYS A 83 -3.27 3.32 -13.29
CA LYS A 83 -1.89 3.77 -13.13
C LYS A 83 -1.76 5.29 -13.21
N SER A 84 -2.66 5.94 -13.95
CA SER A 84 -2.65 7.39 -14.04
C SER A 84 -2.97 8.10 -12.73
N SER A 85 -3.49 7.36 -11.73
CA SER A 85 -3.77 7.93 -10.42
C SER A 85 -2.52 8.05 -9.54
N VAL A 86 -1.40 7.48 -9.98
CA VAL A 86 -0.15 7.55 -9.23
C VAL A 86 0.55 8.87 -9.54
N VAL A 87 1.00 9.55 -8.49
CA VAL A 87 1.60 10.88 -8.59
C VAL A 87 3.08 10.81 -8.23
N GLY A 88 3.94 11.21 -9.14
CA GLY A 88 5.36 11.31 -8.86
C GLY A 88 6.08 9.96 -8.80
N GLU A 89 7.23 9.98 -8.18
CA GLU A 89 8.10 8.83 -8.12
C GLU A 89 7.85 8.01 -6.86
N ARG A 90 8.46 6.82 -6.83
CA ARG A 90 8.32 5.92 -5.69
C ARG A 90 8.85 6.58 -4.42
N LEU A 91 8.05 6.52 -3.36
CA LEU A 91 8.39 7.11 -2.06
C LEU A 91 9.23 6.18 -1.20
N GLY A 92 9.05 4.88 -1.36
CA GLY A 92 9.75 3.91 -0.54
C GLY A 92 9.55 2.51 -1.09
N PHE A 93 10.15 1.54 -0.43
CA PHE A 93 10.08 0.16 -0.87
C PHE A 93 10.25 -0.76 0.34
N LEU A 94 9.34 -1.71 0.49
CA LEU A 94 9.40 -2.66 1.58
C LEU A 94 10.41 -3.77 1.27
N ASN A 95 11.25 -4.10 2.25
CA ASN A 95 12.17 -5.21 2.09
C ASN A 95 11.40 -6.53 2.13
N LYS A 96 12.10 -7.62 1.84
CA LYS A 96 11.49 -8.94 1.74
C LYS A 96 10.78 -9.36 3.03
N GLY A 97 11.40 -9.08 4.18
CA GLY A 97 10.82 -9.46 5.48
C GLY A 97 9.50 -8.76 5.74
N LEU A 98 9.42 -7.46 5.44
CA LEU A 98 8.19 -6.72 5.59
C LEU A 98 7.13 -7.17 4.60
N MET A 99 7.52 -7.45 3.35
CA MET A 99 6.56 -7.96 2.37
C MET A 99 6.01 -9.31 2.78
N GLU A 100 6.81 -10.16 3.40
CA GLU A 100 6.32 -11.44 3.92
C GLU A 100 5.28 -11.25 5.01
N GLN A 101 5.46 -10.24 5.87
CA GLN A 101 4.47 -9.90 6.87
C GLN A 101 3.17 -9.40 6.25
N VAL A 102 3.28 -8.57 5.22
CA VAL A 102 2.10 -8.09 4.48
C VAL A 102 1.38 -9.27 3.82
N GLU A 103 2.12 -10.18 3.21
CA GLU A 103 1.52 -11.36 2.58
C GLU A 103 0.75 -12.20 3.58
N LYS A 104 1.27 -12.30 4.80
CA LYS A 104 0.60 -13.03 5.86
C LYS A 104 -0.76 -12.39 6.19
N THR A 105 -0.79 -11.07 6.30
CA THR A 105 -2.04 -10.36 6.58
C THR A 105 -3.01 -10.45 5.40
N LEU A 106 -2.51 -10.48 4.17
CA LEU A 106 -3.34 -10.65 2.98
C LEU A 106 -3.94 -12.06 2.94
N ARG A 107 -3.16 -13.08 3.27
CA ARG A 107 -3.69 -14.44 3.33
C ARG A 107 -4.79 -14.56 4.37
N LEU A 108 -4.61 -13.92 5.51
CA LEU A 108 -5.62 -13.91 6.56
C LEU A 108 -6.88 -13.19 6.06
N GLN A 109 -6.73 -12.01 5.51
CA GLN A 109 -7.87 -11.19 5.06
C GLN A 109 -8.68 -11.89 3.98
N LEU A 110 -7.98 -12.55 3.04
CA LEU A 110 -8.64 -13.19 1.91
C LEU A 110 -8.93 -14.67 2.15
N ALA A 111 -8.63 -15.15 3.35
CA ALA A 111 -8.82 -16.55 3.73
C ALA A 111 -8.09 -17.53 2.80
N LEU A 112 -6.89 -17.17 2.40
CA LEU A 112 -6.04 -18.01 1.57
C LEU A 112 -5.12 -18.83 2.46
N GLU A 113 -4.84 -20.04 2.07
CA GLU A 113 -3.99 -20.92 2.85
C GLU A 113 -2.53 -20.79 2.57
#